data_1f743fb033294a3fd099c20bdc022fac
#
_entry.id   1f743fb033294a3fd099c20bdc022fac
#
_cell.length_a   1.000
_cell.length_b   1.000
_cell.length_c   1.000
_cell.angle_alpha   90.00
_cell.angle_beta   90.00
_cell.angle_gamma   90.00
#
_symmetry.space_group_name_H-M   'P 1'
#
loop_
_entity.id
_entity.type
_entity.pdbx_description
1 polymer ?
#
loop_
_entity_poly.entity_id
_entity_poly.type
_entity_poly.pdbx_seq_one_letter_code
_entity_poly.pdbx_strand_id
1 'polypeptide(L)'
;MAEQAPRRLTLTVTPAMAGEKIDTLLRRELHLSGTVIRRIKWLEDGILLDGVRAITGQRTAAGQVLSVRVADPDHKGVMLPTPGPLDIVYEDGDLLVLNKAPGVTVHPGPGHYADTLCNFIAYYYRERGITADVHPVQRLDRGTSGLMVVAKHPHAQERLKRQLHTPDFRRVYLAVCDGVPEPPEGVIDAPLGRTPDSLIARRVDPAGQAAVTRYRVLRAGRGRALVELELDTGRTHQIRVHMAHIGHPLTGDFLYGTEAHSLISRPALHSAKLSLLHPVTGEPMAWEQPLPEDMKRLI
;
A
#
# COMPACT_ATOMS: atom_id res chain seq x y z
N MET A 1 9.01 -3.17 -28.48
CA MET A 1 9.97 -3.17 -27.36
C MET A 1 10.14 -4.60 -26.89
N ALA A 2 11.35 -5.01 -26.49
CA ALA A 2 11.54 -6.36 -25.94
C ALA A 2 10.81 -6.45 -24.60
N GLU A 3 10.02 -7.50 -24.42
CA GLU A 3 9.32 -7.78 -23.17
C GLU A 3 10.34 -8.06 -22.08
N GLN A 4 10.21 -7.41 -20.94
CA GLN A 4 11.13 -7.60 -19.81
C GLN A 4 10.96 -9.02 -19.26
N ALA A 5 12.08 -9.72 -19.04
CA ALA A 5 12.04 -11.05 -18.45
C ALA A 5 11.30 -11.04 -17.09
N PRO A 6 10.50 -12.07 -16.78
CA PRO A 6 9.74 -12.13 -15.55
C PRO A 6 10.63 -12.07 -14.31
N ARG A 7 10.20 -11.32 -13.28
CA ARG A 7 10.96 -11.17 -12.04
C ARG A 7 11.22 -12.52 -11.38
N ARG A 8 12.49 -12.77 -11.03
CA ARG A 8 12.95 -14.00 -10.37
C ARG A 8 13.74 -13.66 -9.11
N LEU A 9 13.64 -14.54 -8.11
CA LEU A 9 14.53 -14.55 -6.97
C LEU A 9 15.54 -15.68 -7.13
N THR A 10 16.77 -15.47 -6.68
CA THR A 10 17.83 -16.45 -6.73
C THR A 10 18.41 -16.72 -5.35
N LEU A 11 18.76 -17.97 -5.08
CA LEU A 11 19.40 -18.42 -3.85
C LEU A 11 20.53 -19.38 -4.20
N THR A 12 21.75 -19.07 -3.80
CA THR A 12 22.85 -20.01 -3.86
C THR A 12 22.77 -20.93 -2.64
N VAL A 13 22.69 -22.24 -2.86
CA VAL A 13 22.62 -23.25 -1.81
C VAL A 13 23.96 -23.32 -1.08
N THR A 14 23.98 -22.93 0.18
CA THR A 14 25.16 -23.04 1.04
C THR A 14 25.38 -24.48 1.51
N PRO A 15 26.56 -24.84 2.05
CA PRO A 15 26.78 -26.15 2.67
C PRO A 15 25.76 -26.49 3.77
N ALA A 16 25.31 -25.50 4.55
CA ALA A 16 24.29 -25.67 5.60
C ALA A 16 22.88 -25.98 5.06
N MET A 17 22.61 -25.64 3.80
CA MET A 17 21.34 -25.88 3.11
C MET A 17 21.36 -27.17 2.29
N ALA A 18 22.54 -27.79 2.11
CA ALA A 18 22.68 -28.98 1.28
C ALA A 18 21.85 -30.15 1.84
N GLY A 19 21.20 -30.90 0.93
CA GLY A 19 20.30 -32.00 1.28
C GLY A 19 18.87 -31.58 1.64
N GLU A 20 18.60 -30.29 1.82
CA GLU A 20 17.26 -29.78 2.04
C GLU A 20 16.39 -29.90 0.78
N LYS A 21 15.07 -30.05 0.97
CA LYS A 21 14.12 -29.99 -0.15
C LYS A 21 13.99 -28.55 -0.66
N ILE A 22 13.77 -28.41 -1.95
CA ILE A 22 13.47 -27.11 -2.57
C ILE A 22 12.29 -26.42 -1.85
N ASP A 23 11.18 -27.12 -1.54
CA ASP A 23 10.04 -26.52 -0.81
C ASP A 23 10.47 -25.87 0.52
N THR A 24 11.39 -26.51 1.26
CA THR A 24 11.92 -25.98 2.52
C THR A 24 12.68 -24.69 2.30
N LEU A 25 13.56 -24.65 1.31
CA LEU A 25 14.36 -23.45 0.98
C LEU A 25 13.49 -22.30 0.47
N LEU A 26 12.48 -22.59 -0.37
CA LEU A 26 11.54 -21.58 -0.84
C LEU A 26 10.79 -20.91 0.32
N ARG A 27 10.42 -21.65 1.35
CA ARG A 27 9.69 -21.11 2.50
C ARG A 27 10.59 -20.43 3.50
N ARG A 28 11.72 -21.04 3.85
CA ARG A 28 12.60 -20.58 4.91
C ARG A 28 13.48 -19.44 4.48
N GLU A 29 14.12 -19.57 3.31
CA GLU A 29 15.12 -18.62 2.84
C GLU A 29 14.52 -17.53 1.94
N LEU A 30 13.64 -17.91 1.01
CA LEU A 30 13.01 -16.96 0.09
C LEU A 30 11.63 -16.48 0.60
N HIS A 31 11.18 -16.99 1.75
CA HIS A 31 9.93 -16.60 2.41
C HIS A 31 8.69 -16.68 1.51
N LEU A 32 8.69 -17.57 0.52
CA LEU A 32 7.54 -17.77 -0.36
C LEU A 32 6.37 -18.43 0.38
N SER A 33 5.17 -17.90 0.16
CA SER A 33 3.96 -18.54 0.69
C SER A 33 3.59 -19.78 -0.10
N GLY A 34 2.81 -20.65 0.55
CA GLY A 34 2.25 -21.82 -0.12
C GLY A 34 1.38 -21.48 -1.34
N THR A 35 0.79 -20.26 -1.37
CA THR A 35 0.00 -19.79 -2.51
C THR A 35 0.89 -19.47 -3.69
N VAL A 36 1.98 -18.74 -3.48
CA VAL A 36 2.96 -18.44 -4.54
C VAL A 36 3.58 -19.74 -5.05
N ILE A 37 4.05 -20.62 -4.16
CA ILE A 37 4.65 -21.90 -4.54
C ILE A 37 3.66 -22.76 -5.38
N ARG A 38 2.38 -22.85 -4.99
CA ARG A 38 1.36 -23.59 -5.76
C ARG A 38 1.16 -23.02 -7.16
N ARG A 39 1.26 -21.71 -7.35
CA ARG A 39 1.14 -21.07 -8.68
C ARG A 39 2.32 -21.40 -9.59
N ILE A 40 3.54 -21.30 -9.06
CA ILE A 40 4.75 -21.39 -9.87
C ILE A 40 5.23 -22.82 -10.13
N LYS A 41 4.95 -23.78 -9.26
CA LYS A 41 5.49 -25.15 -9.36
C LYS A 41 5.11 -25.91 -10.64
N TRP A 42 4.05 -25.47 -11.31
CA TRP A 42 3.57 -26.09 -12.56
C TRP A 42 4.09 -25.39 -13.82
N LEU A 43 4.65 -24.20 -13.70
CA LEU A 43 5.24 -23.49 -14.83
C LEU A 43 6.57 -24.15 -15.22
N GLU A 44 6.88 -24.15 -16.51
CA GLU A 44 8.15 -24.70 -17.00
C GLU A 44 9.36 -23.96 -16.45
N ASP A 45 9.25 -22.62 -16.36
CA ASP A 45 10.26 -21.73 -15.82
C ASP A 45 10.02 -21.34 -14.36
N GLY A 46 9.04 -21.93 -13.69
CA GLY A 46 8.61 -21.52 -12.35
C GLY A 46 9.69 -21.72 -11.28
N ILE A 47 10.31 -22.91 -11.25
CA ILE A 47 11.38 -23.29 -10.32
C ILE A 47 12.52 -23.91 -11.14
N LEU A 48 13.68 -23.31 -11.08
CA LEU A 48 14.89 -23.80 -11.77
C LEU A 48 16.00 -24.06 -10.75
N LEU A 49 16.71 -25.18 -10.90
CA LEU A 49 17.94 -25.50 -10.20
C LEU A 49 19.05 -25.60 -11.23
N ASP A 50 20.07 -24.76 -11.13
CA ASP A 50 21.15 -24.61 -12.13
C ASP A 50 20.61 -24.39 -13.57
N GLY A 51 19.51 -23.62 -13.70
CA GLY A 51 18.86 -23.35 -14.97
C GLY A 51 17.92 -24.44 -15.50
N VAL A 52 17.87 -25.62 -14.86
CA VAL A 52 17.01 -26.74 -15.25
C VAL A 52 15.77 -26.77 -14.38
N ARG A 53 14.61 -27.07 -15.00
CA ARG A 53 13.34 -27.22 -14.26
C ARG A 53 13.48 -28.20 -13.12
N ALA A 54 13.00 -27.79 -11.93
CA ALA A 54 13.05 -28.58 -10.72
C ALA A 54 11.66 -28.66 -10.05
N ILE A 55 11.46 -29.70 -9.25
CA ILE A 55 10.25 -29.92 -8.47
C ILE A 55 10.49 -29.63 -6.98
N THR A 56 9.45 -29.23 -6.28
CA THR A 56 9.54 -28.83 -4.86
C THR A 56 10.05 -29.93 -3.92
N GLY A 57 9.88 -31.21 -4.27
CA GLY A 57 10.35 -32.34 -3.50
C GLY A 57 11.83 -32.69 -3.72
N GLN A 58 12.49 -32.14 -4.74
CA GLN A 58 13.89 -32.40 -5.07
C GLN A 58 14.81 -31.87 -3.96
N ARG A 59 15.87 -32.61 -3.65
CA ARG A 59 16.91 -32.20 -2.71
C ARG A 59 18.02 -31.43 -3.44
N THR A 60 18.60 -30.47 -2.74
CA THR A 60 19.65 -29.59 -3.27
C THR A 60 21.05 -30.02 -2.81
N ALA A 61 22.08 -29.64 -3.55
CA ALA A 61 23.49 -29.78 -3.17
C ALA A 61 24.13 -28.39 -2.99
N ALA A 62 25.19 -28.33 -2.19
CA ALA A 62 25.94 -27.09 -1.99
C ALA A 62 26.49 -26.55 -3.32
N GLY A 63 26.44 -25.24 -3.51
CA GLY A 63 26.87 -24.55 -4.71
C GLY A 63 25.84 -24.44 -5.82
N GLN A 64 24.75 -25.19 -5.77
CA GLN A 64 23.65 -25.07 -6.75
C GLN A 64 22.92 -23.72 -6.64
N VAL A 65 22.43 -23.22 -7.76
CA VAL A 65 21.65 -21.98 -7.83
C VAL A 65 20.17 -22.30 -8.03
N LEU A 66 19.38 -22.05 -6.98
CA LEU A 66 17.93 -22.11 -7.04
C LEU A 66 17.38 -20.77 -7.53
N SER A 67 16.61 -20.77 -8.62
CA SER A 67 16.01 -19.60 -9.21
C SER A 67 14.49 -19.79 -9.35
N VAL A 68 13.70 -18.85 -8.82
CA VAL A 68 12.24 -18.96 -8.80
C VAL A 68 11.55 -17.73 -9.36
N ARG A 69 10.55 -17.94 -10.19
CA ARG A 69 9.70 -16.88 -10.72
C ARG A 69 8.76 -16.36 -9.64
N VAL A 70 8.72 -15.05 -9.42
CA VAL A 70 7.77 -14.39 -8.48
C VAL A 70 6.78 -13.47 -9.18
N ALA A 71 7.01 -13.17 -10.47
CA ALA A 71 6.06 -12.48 -11.33
C ALA A 71 4.77 -13.32 -11.53
N ASP A 72 3.67 -12.66 -11.80
CA ASP A 72 2.41 -13.33 -12.12
C ASP A 72 2.59 -14.19 -13.39
N PRO A 73 2.21 -15.48 -13.33
CA PRO A 73 2.37 -16.38 -14.48
C PRO A 73 1.42 -16.03 -15.63
N ASP A 74 0.24 -15.54 -15.28
CA ASP A 74 -0.80 -15.14 -16.20
C ASP A 74 -1.02 -13.65 -16.10
N HIS A 75 -0.47 -12.89 -17.03
CA HIS A 75 -0.78 -11.47 -17.17
C HIS A 75 -2.23 -11.36 -17.67
N LYS A 76 -3.19 -11.46 -16.78
CA LYS A 76 -4.62 -11.59 -17.14
C LYS A 76 -5.26 -10.31 -17.65
N GLY A 77 -4.50 -9.25 -17.90
CA GLY A 77 -5.04 -8.03 -18.50
C GLY A 77 -6.33 -7.49 -17.83
N VAL A 78 -6.54 -7.84 -16.56
CA VAL A 78 -7.78 -7.51 -15.82
C VAL A 78 -7.96 -6.00 -15.66
N MET A 79 -6.85 -5.26 -15.75
CA MET A 79 -6.83 -3.81 -15.58
C MET A 79 -6.77 -3.13 -16.93
N LEU A 80 -7.78 -2.33 -17.28
CA LEU A 80 -7.75 -1.53 -18.51
C LEU A 80 -6.64 -0.49 -18.45
N PRO A 81 -5.56 -0.60 -19.26
CA PRO A 81 -4.50 0.40 -19.26
C PRO A 81 -5.01 1.72 -19.81
N THR A 82 -4.98 2.76 -19.00
CA THR A 82 -5.46 4.10 -19.37
C THR A 82 -4.39 5.13 -19.04
N PRO A 83 -4.05 6.05 -19.93
CA PRO A 83 -3.09 7.11 -19.65
C PRO A 83 -3.62 8.02 -18.54
N GLY A 84 -2.73 8.42 -17.63
CA GLY A 84 -3.08 9.33 -16.54
C GLY A 84 -1.85 9.76 -15.75
N PRO A 85 -1.98 10.78 -14.90
CA PRO A 85 -0.85 11.32 -14.17
C PRO A 85 -0.37 10.35 -13.08
N LEU A 86 0.95 10.13 -13.05
CA LEU A 86 1.64 9.39 -12.00
C LEU A 86 2.81 10.24 -11.48
N ASP A 87 2.85 10.45 -10.18
CA ASP A 87 4.00 11.02 -9.48
C ASP A 87 4.73 9.88 -8.78
N ILE A 88 5.77 9.36 -9.45
CA ILE A 88 6.56 8.22 -9.00
C ILE A 88 7.69 8.74 -8.12
N VAL A 89 7.68 8.33 -6.85
CA VAL A 89 8.68 8.71 -5.84
C VAL A 89 9.85 7.72 -5.82
N TYR A 90 9.55 6.44 -6.03
CA TYR A 90 10.55 5.37 -6.08
C TYR A 90 10.02 4.19 -6.91
N GLU A 91 10.92 3.51 -7.60
CA GLU A 91 10.62 2.31 -8.36
C GLU A 91 11.83 1.39 -8.43
N ASP A 92 11.59 0.08 -8.23
CA ASP A 92 12.56 -0.98 -8.52
C ASP A 92 11.87 -2.21 -9.15
N GLY A 93 12.50 -3.38 -9.08
CA GLY A 93 11.94 -4.63 -9.62
C GLY A 93 10.78 -5.21 -8.81
N ASP A 94 10.57 -4.76 -7.58
CA ASP A 94 9.69 -5.40 -6.61
C ASP A 94 8.55 -4.48 -6.14
N LEU A 95 8.77 -3.16 -6.11
CA LEU A 95 7.77 -2.19 -5.67
C LEU A 95 7.82 -0.87 -6.43
N LEU A 96 6.73 -0.11 -6.32
CA LEU A 96 6.54 1.24 -6.83
C LEU A 96 5.96 2.09 -5.69
N VAL A 97 6.59 3.22 -5.34
CA VAL A 97 6.06 4.19 -4.38
C VAL A 97 5.60 5.42 -5.14
N LEU A 98 4.39 5.86 -4.85
CA LEU A 98 3.73 6.96 -5.53
C LEU A 98 3.31 8.03 -4.53
N ASN A 99 3.33 9.29 -4.99
CA ASN A 99 2.61 10.38 -4.37
C ASN A 99 1.25 10.54 -5.07
N LYS A 100 0.21 9.89 -4.54
CA LYS A 100 -1.12 9.90 -5.17
C LYS A 100 -1.74 11.29 -5.14
N ALA A 101 -2.18 11.78 -6.28
CA ALA A 101 -2.98 13.00 -6.35
C ALA A 101 -4.35 12.83 -5.65
N PRO A 102 -4.92 13.90 -5.05
CA PRO A 102 -6.30 13.87 -4.60
C PRO A 102 -7.25 13.76 -5.80
N GLY A 103 -8.49 13.29 -5.56
CA GLY A 103 -9.51 13.12 -6.60
C GLY A 103 -9.43 11.79 -7.36
N VAL A 104 -8.30 11.07 -7.30
CA VAL A 104 -8.09 9.78 -7.98
C VAL A 104 -8.40 8.62 -7.03
N THR A 105 -9.28 7.70 -7.45
CA THR A 105 -9.50 6.44 -6.74
C THR A 105 -8.36 5.45 -6.98
N VAL A 106 -8.10 4.56 -6.03
CA VAL A 106 -6.99 3.58 -6.19
C VAL A 106 -7.38 2.45 -7.13
N HIS A 107 -8.54 1.82 -6.90
CA HIS A 107 -9.01 0.66 -7.68
C HIS A 107 -10.24 1.00 -8.50
N PRO A 108 -10.47 0.30 -9.63
CA PRO A 108 -11.74 0.34 -10.32
C PRO A 108 -12.91 -0.03 -9.41
N GLY A 109 -14.03 0.63 -9.63
CA GLY A 109 -15.26 0.42 -8.89
C GLY A 109 -16.42 1.15 -9.55
N PRO A 110 -17.63 1.12 -8.96
CA PRO A 110 -18.80 1.78 -9.55
C PRO A 110 -18.53 3.25 -9.87
N GLY A 111 -18.75 3.63 -11.14
CA GLY A 111 -18.51 4.98 -11.66
C GLY A 111 -17.05 5.32 -12.00
N HIS A 112 -16.08 4.43 -11.70
CA HIS A 112 -14.66 4.63 -11.97
C HIS A 112 -14.03 3.34 -12.46
N TYR A 113 -14.15 3.04 -13.76
CA TYR A 113 -13.66 1.77 -14.33
C TYR A 113 -12.32 1.90 -15.05
N ALA A 114 -11.99 3.10 -15.54
CA ALA A 114 -10.82 3.34 -16.38
C ALA A 114 -9.95 4.53 -15.93
N ASP A 115 -10.38 5.27 -14.90
CA ASP A 115 -9.79 6.51 -14.42
C ASP A 115 -9.17 6.37 -13.02
N THR A 116 -8.71 5.17 -12.69
CA THR A 116 -8.13 4.88 -11.37
C THR A 116 -6.61 4.82 -11.44
N LEU A 117 -5.97 4.96 -10.27
CA LEU A 117 -4.52 4.85 -10.15
C LEU A 117 -4.01 3.52 -10.71
N CYS A 118 -4.73 2.42 -10.46
CA CYS A 118 -4.36 1.11 -11.00
C CYS A 118 -4.39 1.08 -12.54
N ASN A 119 -5.36 1.76 -13.17
CA ASN A 119 -5.41 1.87 -14.65
C ASN A 119 -4.21 2.66 -15.18
N PHE A 120 -3.82 3.75 -14.49
CA PHE A 120 -2.67 4.58 -14.88
C PHE A 120 -1.35 3.83 -14.72
N ILE A 121 -1.20 3.05 -13.65
CA ILE A 121 -0.01 2.20 -13.44
C ILE A 121 0.05 1.08 -14.49
N ALA A 122 -1.08 0.44 -14.82
CA ALA A 122 -1.14 -0.58 -15.86
C ALA A 122 -0.73 0.00 -17.24
N TYR A 123 -1.15 1.22 -17.55
CA TYR A 123 -0.70 1.93 -18.74
C TYR A 123 0.82 2.20 -18.70
N TYR A 124 1.32 2.72 -17.59
CA TYR A 124 2.73 2.98 -17.38
C TYR A 124 3.59 1.72 -17.57
N TYR A 125 3.17 0.58 -16.99
CA TYR A 125 3.87 -0.69 -17.14
C TYR A 125 3.89 -1.13 -18.62
N ARG A 126 2.75 -1.04 -19.30
CA ARG A 126 2.67 -1.39 -20.73
C ARG A 126 3.63 -0.56 -21.58
N GLU A 127 3.63 0.78 -21.41
CA GLU A 127 4.49 1.68 -22.18
C GLU A 127 6.00 1.47 -21.88
N ARG A 128 6.33 0.92 -20.73
CA ARG A 128 7.71 0.61 -20.33
C ARG A 128 8.11 -0.83 -20.58
N GLY A 129 7.21 -1.68 -21.10
CA GLY A 129 7.47 -3.11 -21.29
C GLY A 129 7.68 -3.87 -19.97
N ILE A 130 7.12 -3.35 -18.87
CA ILE A 130 7.20 -3.98 -17.54
C ILE A 130 6.14 -5.08 -17.46
N THR A 131 6.57 -6.32 -17.37
CA THR A 131 5.69 -7.49 -17.19
C THR A 131 5.36 -7.66 -15.72
N ALA A 132 4.41 -6.88 -15.23
CA ALA A 132 3.93 -6.92 -13.85
C ALA A 132 2.44 -6.59 -13.77
N ASP A 133 1.74 -7.14 -12.79
CA ASP A 133 0.40 -6.72 -12.42
C ASP A 133 0.45 -5.65 -11.32
N VAL A 134 -0.66 -4.92 -11.17
CA VAL A 134 -0.74 -3.82 -10.20
C VAL A 134 -1.28 -4.35 -8.89
N HIS A 135 -0.44 -4.41 -7.85
CA HIS A 135 -0.77 -4.95 -6.54
C HIS A 135 -0.68 -3.88 -5.43
N PRO A 136 -1.67 -2.98 -5.26
CA PRO A 136 -1.66 -2.04 -4.13
C PRO A 136 -1.59 -2.77 -2.79
N VAL A 137 -0.75 -2.25 -1.89
CA VAL A 137 -0.53 -2.82 -0.55
C VAL A 137 -1.52 -2.25 0.44
N GLN A 138 -1.69 -0.93 0.42
CA GLN A 138 -2.73 -0.19 1.15
C GLN A 138 -3.55 0.66 0.18
N ARG A 139 -4.62 1.26 0.70
CA ARG A 139 -5.46 2.18 -0.05
C ARG A 139 -5.45 3.56 0.60
N LEU A 140 -5.58 4.59 -0.22
CA LEU A 140 -5.95 5.93 0.18
C LEU A 140 -7.35 6.23 -0.35
N ASP A 141 -8.12 7.01 0.39
CA ASP A 141 -9.42 7.48 -0.07
C ASP A 141 -9.26 8.38 -1.30
N ARG A 142 -10.31 8.55 -2.09
CA ARG A 142 -10.29 9.38 -3.30
C ARG A 142 -9.75 10.78 -3.05
N GLY A 143 -10.23 11.44 -1.98
CA GLY A 143 -9.81 12.81 -1.61
C GLY A 143 -8.47 12.88 -0.88
N THR A 144 -7.92 11.78 -0.40
CA THR A 144 -6.63 11.74 0.29
C THR A 144 -5.50 11.74 -0.71
N SER A 145 -4.52 12.61 -0.49
CA SER A 145 -3.27 12.68 -1.28
C SER A 145 -2.11 12.00 -0.56
N GLY A 146 -0.99 11.80 -1.24
CA GLY A 146 0.29 11.43 -0.65
C GLY A 146 0.75 10.00 -0.89
N LEU A 147 1.69 9.57 -0.08
CA LEU A 147 2.46 8.35 -0.27
C LEU A 147 1.64 7.08 -0.17
N MET A 148 1.82 6.21 -1.16
CA MET A 148 1.35 4.83 -1.13
C MET A 148 2.31 3.91 -1.87
N VAL A 149 2.31 2.62 -1.49
CA VAL A 149 3.14 1.59 -2.12
C VAL A 149 2.29 0.58 -2.88
N VAL A 150 2.78 0.22 -4.05
CA VAL A 150 2.25 -0.82 -4.94
C VAL A 150 3.33 -1.86 -5.16
N ALA A 151 3.03 -3.11 -4.93
CA ALA A 151 3.93 -4.21 -5.26
C ALA A 151 3.79 -4.58 -6.75
N LYS A 152 4.89 -5.01 -7.36
CA LYS A 152 4.94 -5.43 -8.77
C LYS A 152 4.66 -6.91 -8.98
N HIS A 153 4.59 -7.69 -7.90
CA HIS A 153 4.27 -9.11 -7.95
C HIS A 153 3.66 -9.60 -6.63
N PRO A 154 2.94 -10.75 -6.65
CA PRO A 154 2.20 -11.26 -5.48
C PRO A 154 3.05 -11.52 -4.25
N HIS A 155 4.30 -11.99 -4.43
CA HIS A 155 5.20 -12.24 -3.31
C HIS A 155 5.54 -10.93 -2.57
N ALA A 156 5.93 -9.87 -3.29
CA ALA A 156 6.18 -8.57 -2.66
C ALA A 156 4.93 -8.02 -1.97
N GLN A 157 3.74 -8.14 -2.59
CA GLN A 157 2.49 -7.72 -1.98
C GLN A 157 2.22 -8.45 -0.65
N GLU A 158 2.41 -9.77 -0.64
CA GLU A 158 2.20 -10.59 0.56
C GLU A 158 3.17 -10.20 1.68
N ARG A 159 4.46 -10.03 1.35
CA ARG A 159 5.49 -9.58 2.30
C ARG A 159 5.17 -8.22 2.91
N LEU A 160 4.78 -7.25 2.09
CA LEU A 160 4.41 -5.90 2.54
C LEU A 160 3.10 -5.92 3.34
N LYS A 161 2.11 -6.72 2.95
CA LYS A 161 0.86 -6.86 3.73
C LYS A 161 1.08 -7.46 5.13
N ARG A 162 2.06 -8.35 5.30
CA ARG A 162 2.42 -8.86 6.62
C ARG A 162 3.04 -7.78 7.51
N GLN A 163 3.73 -6.79 6.93
CA GLN A 163 4.30 -5.67 7.67
C GLN A 163 3.25 -4.64 8.11
N LEU A 164 2.09 -4.54 7.45
CA LEU A 164 1.07 -3.48 7.67
C LEU A 164 0.65 -3.28 9.12
N HIS A 165 0.80 -4.29 9.97
CA HIS A 165 0.40 -4.28 11.38
C HIS A 165 1.60 -4.50 12.31
N THR A 166 2.80 -4.25 11.83
CA THR A 166 4.05 -4.32 12.60
C THR A 166 4.71 -2.94 12.64
N PRO A 167 5.64 -2.70 13.55
CA PRO A 167 6.42 -1.45 13.59
C PRO A 167 7.24 -1.17 12.31
N ASP A 168 7.47 -2.20 11.48
CA ASP A 168 8.26 -2.10 10.26
C ASP A 168 7.53 -1.32 9.14
N PHE A 169 6.19 -1.17 9.24
CA PHE A 169 5.39 -0.46 8.25
C PHE A 169 4.67 0.72 8.91
N ARG A 170 5.25 1.90 8.82
CA ARG A 170 4.68 3.11 9.42
C ARG A 170 4.11 4.04 8.36
N ARG A 171 2.97 4.61 8.68
CA ARG A 171 2.27 5.61 7.86
C ARG A 171 1.92 6.79 8.73
N VAL A 172 2.52 7.93 8.42
CA VAL A 172 2.22 9.18 9.10
C VAL A 172 1.42 10.07 8.14
N TYR A 173 0.30 10.55 8.64
CA TYR A 173 -0.59 11.46 7.92
C TYR A 173 -0.51 12.85 8.52
N LEU A 174 -0.66 13.85 7.68
CA LEU A 174 -0.93 15.22 8.09
C LEU A 174 -2.38 15.55 7.71
N ALA A 175 -3.11 16.12 8.66
CA ALA A 175 -4.47 16.58 8.43
C ALA A 175 -4.66 17.99 8.96
N VAL A 176 -5.58 18.72 8.36
CA VAL A 176 -6.09 19.97 8.94
C VAL A 176 -7.52 19.70 9.41
N CYS A 177 -7.80 19.93 10.69
CA CYS A 177 -9.12 19.78 11.28
C CYS A 177 -9.69 21.10 11.76
N ASP A 178 -11.01 21.17 11.89
CA ASP A 178 -11.72 22.32 12.42
C ASP A 178 -11.64 22.31 13.95
N GLY A 179 -11.36 23.47 14.54
CA GLY A 179 -11.05 23.60 15.95
C GLY A 179 -9.63 23.12 16.30
N VAL A 180 -9.34 23.03 17.59
CA VAL A 180 -8.06 22.56 18.14
C VAL A 180 -8.35 21.45 19.13
N PRO A 181 -7.90 20.21 18.87
CA PRO A 181 -8.09 19.11 19.82
C PRO A 181 -7.46 19.40 21.19
N GLU A 182 -8.23 19.11 22.25
CA GLU A 182 -7.77 19.09 23.61
C GLU A 182 -8.12 17.73 24.25
N PRO A 183 -7.11 17.01 24.77
CA PRO A 183 -5.67 17.35 24.84
C PRO A 183 -5.01 17.44 23.46
N PRO A 184 -3.83 18.12 23.32
CA PRO A 184 -3.17 18.32 22.02
C PRO A 184 -2.56 17.03 21.44
N GLU A 185 -2.53 15.96 22.19
CA GLU A 185 -2.14 14.62 21.75
C GLU A 185 -3.00 13.56 22.42
N GLY A 186 -3.21 12.44 21.73
CA GLY A 186 -4.01 11.36 22.28
C GLY A 186 -4.12 10.15 21.37
N VAL A 187 -4.89 9.18 21.85
CA VAL A 187 -5.21 7.95 21.14
C VAL A 187 -6.73 7.84 21.03
N ILE A 188 -7.22 7.66 19.82
CA ILE A 188 -8.63 7.38 19.54
C ILE A 188 -8.72 5.87 19.28
N ASP A 189 -9.21 5.14 20.28
CA ASP A 189 -9.49 3.70 20.19
C ASP A 189 -11.00 3.52 20.13
N ALA A 190 -11.54 3.49 18.92
CA ALA A 190 -12.96 3.45 18.68
C ALA A 190 -13.28 2.57 17.45
N PRO A 191 -13.92 1.41 17.63
CA PRO A 191 -14.23 0.50 16.53
C PRO A 191 -15.12 1.14 15.47
N LEU A 192 -14.90 0.76 14.20
CA LEU A 192 -15.60 1.32 13.06
C LEU A 192 -16.52 0.33 12.36
N GLY A 193 -17.76 0.73 12.14
CA GLY A 193 -18.77 0.00 11.38
C GLY A 193 -19.28 0.78 10.17
N ARG A 194 -20.12 0.14 9.36
CA ARG A 194 -20.87 0.84 8.29
C ARG A 194 -22.01 1.64 8.91
N THR A 195 -22.25 2.83 8.37
CA THR A 195 -23.46 3.58 8.69
C THR A 195 -24.65 2.86 8.04
N PRO A 196 -25.75 2.58 8.76
CA PRO A 196 -26.97 2.10 8.16
C PRO A 196 -27.40 3.00 6.99
N ASP A 197 -27.97 2.42 5.98
CA ASP A 197 -28.49 3.13 4.79
C ASP A 197 -27.47 3.93 3.98
N SER A 198 -26.17 3.75 4.25
CA SER A 198 -25.10 4.35 3.48
C SER A 198 -24.13 3.31 2.91
N LEU A 199 -23.89 3.39 1.60
CA LEU A 199 -22.91 2.53 0.93
C LEU A 199 -21.46 2.91 1.24
N ILE A 200 -21.22 4.18 1.56
CA ILE A 200 -19.87 4.74 1.69
C ILE A 200 -19.51 5.17 3.10
N ALA A 201 -20.47 5.69 3.88
CA ALA A 201 -20.19 6.24 5.20
C ALA A 201 -19.84 5.17 6.23
N ARG A 202 -19.01 5.56 7.18
CA ARG A 202 -18.62 4.78 8.35
C ARG A 202 -18.96 5.58 9.61
N ARG A 203 -19.11 4.88 10.72
CA ARG A 203 -19.31 5.50 12.04
C ARG A 203 -18.52 4.73 13.08
N VAL A 204 -18.31 5.35 14.24
CA VAL A 204 -17.94 4.62 15.44
C VAL A 204 -19.09 3.68 15.81
N ASP A 205 -18.76 2.40 15.98
CA ASP A 205 -19.73 1.35 16.26
C ASP A 205 -19.05 0.30 17.15
N PRO A 206 -19.52 0.08 18.39
CA PRO A 206 -18.95 -0.92 19.29
C PRO A 206 -18.92 -2.35 18.72
N ALA A 207 -19.83 -2.68 17.79
CA ALA A 207 -19.85 -3.96 17.08
C ALA A 207 -18.95 -3.95 15.80
N GLY A 208 -18.28 -2.85 15.53
CA GLY A 208 -17.44 -2.64 14.37
C GLY A 208 -16.06 -3.34 14.46
N GLN A 209 -15.23 -3.06 13.48
CA GLN A 209 -13.85 -3.53 13.46
C GLN A 209 -12.96 -2.63 14.31
N ALA A 210 -12.09 -3.20 15.12
CA ALA A 210 -11.11 -2.45 15.92
C ALA A 210 -10.34 -1.45 15.05
N ALA A 211 -10.24 -0.23 15.54
CA ALA A 211 -9.59 0.88 14.86
C ALA A 211 -8.92 1.79 15.88
N VAL A 212 -7.62 2.05 15.70
CA VAL A 212 -6.80 2.86 16.59
C VAL A 212 -6.04 3.90 15.80
N THR A 213 -6.19 5.17 16.19
CA THR A 213 -5.51 6.33 15.59
C THR A 213 -4.82 7.13 16.70
N ARG A 214 -3.53 7.37 16.57
CA ARG A 214 -2.78 8.30 17.43
C ARG A 214 -2.74 9.66 16.76
N TYR A 215 -2.90 10.73 17.51
CA TYR A 215 -2.82 12.08 16.98
C TYR A 215 -1.98 13.00 17.85
N ARG A 216 -1.40 14.01 17.23
CA ARG A 216 -0.65 15.09 17.86
C ARG A 216 -0.86 16.39 17.09
N VAL A 217 -1.28 17.45 17.77
CA VAL A 217 -1.38 18.80 17.23
C VAL A 217 0.03 19.35 17.01
N LEU A 218 0.35 19.72 15.78
CA LEU A 218 1.64 20.33 15.42
C LEU A 218 1.59 21.85 15.46
N ARG A 219 0.44 22.41 15.03
CA ARG A 219 0.24 23.86 14.93
C ARG A 219 -1.25 24.17 15.00
N ALA A 220 -1.61 25.28 15.63
CA ALA A 220 -2.97 25.80 15.63
C ALA A 220 -3.00 27.23 15.07
N GLY A 221 -4.06 27.59 14.38
CA GLY A 221 -4.28 28.93 13.83
C GLY A 221 -5.57 29.04 13.05
N ARG A 222 -6.16 30.24 13.01
CA ARG A 222 -7.38 30.52 12.23
C ARG A 222 -8.58 29.62 12.53
N GLY A 223 -8.71 29.18 13.80
CA GLY A 223 -9.78 28.26 14.21
C GLY A 223 -9.59 26.82 13.74
N ARG A 224 -8.39 26.41 13.34
CA ARG A 224 -8.02 25.07 12.85
C ARG A 224 -6.74 24.58 13.49
N ALA A 225 -6.46 23.28 13.35
CA ALA A 225 -5.21 22.68 13.75
C ALA A 225 -4.62 21.80 12.63
N LEU A 226 -3.31 21.90 12.44
CA LEU A 226 -2.52 20.91 11.73
C LEU A 226 -2.20 19.78 12.69
N VAL A 227 -2.60 18.58 12.35
CA VAL A 227 -2.49 17.39 13.18
C VAL A 227 -1.68 16.33 12.45
N GLU A 228 -0.69 15.77 13.14
CA GLU A 228 0.00 14.54 12.72
C GLU A 228 -0.77 13.34 13.25
N LEU A 229 -1.02 12.34 12.40
CA LEU A 229 -1.74 11.14 12.76
C LEU A 229 -0.98 9.89 12.36
N GLU A 230 -0.97 8.90 13.24
CA GLU A 230 -0.37 7.59 13.02
C GLU A 230 -1.41 6.49 13.20
N LEU A 231 -1.38 5.48 12.33
CA LEU A 231 -2.39 4.43 12.29
C LEU A 231 -1.85 3.10 12.75
N ASP A 232 -2.39 2.55 13.85
CA ASP A 232 -2.14 1.16 14.25
C ASP A 232 -2.99 0.19 13.40
N THR A 233 -4.10 0.67 12.85
CA THR A 233 -5.01 -0.06 11.95
C THR A 233 -5.28 0.73 10.67
N GLY A 234 -5.95 0.14 9.67
CA GLY A 234 -6.22 0.83 8.39
C GLY A 234 -7.63 0.59 7.88
N ARG A 235 -8.66 1.09 8.59
CA ARG A 235 -10.05 0.96 8.18
C ARG A 235 -10.46 2.07 7.22
N THR A 236 -11.48 1.79 6.41
CA THR A 236 -12.02 2.79 5.47
C THR A 236 -12.45 4.04 6.22
N HIS A 237 -12.00 5.21 5.78
CA HIS A 237 -12.29 6.51 6.35
C HIS A 237 -11.84 6.69 7.82
N GLN A 238 -10.94 5.84 8.33
CA GLN A 238 -10.63 5.78 9.77
C GLN A 238 -10.28 7.14 10.37
N ILE A 239 -9.30 7.85 9.83
CA ILE A 239 -8.88 9.17 10.33
C ILE A 239 -10.05 10.15 10.30
N ARG A 240 -10.81 10.17 9.22
CA ARG A 240 -11.94 11.09 9.00
C ARG A 240 -13.03 10.88 10.06
N VAL A 241 -13.41 9.62 10.31
CA VAL A 241 -14.42 9.27 11.32
C VAL A 241 -13.89 9.53 12.72
N HIS A 242 -12.65 9.16 13.03
CA HIS A 242 -12.06 9.34 14.35
C HIS A 242 -11.95 10.82 14.72
N MET A 243 -11.47 11.66 13.81
CA MET A 243 -11.37 13.10 14.07
C MET A 243 -12.76 13.75 14.25
N ALA A 244 -13.74 13.35 13.44
CA ALA A 244 -15.12 13.80 13.63
C ALA A 244 -15.72 13.30 14.95
N HIS A 245 -15.41 12.08 15.37
CA HIS A 245 -15.90 11.49 16.63
C HIS A 245 -15.43 12.29 17.86
N ILE A 246 -14.21 12.82 17.84
CA ILE A 246 -13.70 13.67 18.93
C ILE A 246 -14.09 15.16 18.76
N GLY A 247 -15.01 15.48 17.83
CA GLY A 247 -15.51 16.85 17.63
C GLY A 247 -14.65 17.74 16.73
N HIS A 248 -13.62 17.19 16.08
CA HIS A 248 -12.69 17.93 15.22
C HIS A 248 -12.63 17.33 13.81
N PRO A 249 -13.74 17.40 13.01
CA PRO A 249 -13.75 16.86 11.66
C PRO A 249 -12.67 17.52 10.79
N LEU A 250 -12.24 16.81 9.76
CA LEU A 250 -11.25 17.35 8.83
C LEU A 250 -11.86 18.49 8.01
N THR A 251 -11.14 19.58 7.85
CA THR A 251 -11.59 20.72 7.04
C THR A 251 -11.88 20.24 5.60
N GLY A 252 -13.06 20.61 5.08
CA GLY A 252 -13.52 20.22 3.74
C GLY A 252 -14.03 18.78 3.62
N ASP A 253 -14.19 18.06 4.73
CA ASP A 253 -14.77 16.73 4.70
C ASP A 253 -16.29 16.78 4.58
N PHE A 254 -16.79 16.61 3.37
CA PHE A 254 -18.22 16.67 3.03
C PHE A 254 -19.06 15.54 3.65
N LEU A 255 -18.41 14.46 4.13
CA LEU A 255 -19.13 13.28 4.64
C LEU A 255 -19.22 13.27 6.17
N TYR A 256 -18.23 13.82 6.87
CA TYR A 256 -18.12 13.75 8.34
C TYR A 256 -17.99 15.12 9.00
N GLY A 257 -17.87 16.17 8.22
CA GLY A 257 -17.74 17.55 8.67
C GLY A 257 -18.60 18.51 7.87
N THR A 258 -18.07 19.69 7.61
CA THR A 258 -18.72 20.72 6.83
C THR A 258 -17.97 20.93 5.52
N GLU A 259 -18.71 20.97 4.40
CA GLU A 259 -18.13 21.36 3.12
C GLU A 259 -17.58 22.78 3.19
N ALA A 260 -16.36 22.94 2.69
CA ALA A 260 -15.65 24.21 2.69
C ALA A 260 -15.01 24.47 1.33
N HIS A 261 -15.80 24.41 0.24
CA HIS A 261 -15.31 24.52 -1.15
C HIS A 261 -14.50 25.79 -1.43
N SER A 262 -14.81 26.90 -0.74
CA SER A 262 -14.03 28.15 -0.84
C SER A 262 -12.62 28.03 -0.24
N LEU A 263 -12.36 27.02 0.60
CA LEU A 263 -11.10 26.79 1.27
C LEU A 263 -10.36 25.61 0.64
N ILE A 264 -11.04 24.46 0.56
CA ILE A 264 -10.50 23.22 0.01
C ILE A 264 -11.68 22.34 -0.48
N SER A 265 -11.52 21.69 -1.63
CA SER A 265 -12.57 20.87 -2.27
C SER A 265 -12.52 19.39 -1.89
N ARG A 266 -11.79 19.03 -0.84
CA ARG A 266 -11.56 17.65 -0.39
C ARG A 266 -11.30 17.60 1.11
N PRO A 267 -11.43 16.45 1.77
CA PRO A 267 -10.90 16.29 3.12
C PRO A 267 -9.42 16.67 3.17
N ALA A 268 -9.04 17.57 4.07
CA ALA A 268 -7.66 18.02 4.25
C ALA A 268 -6.82 16.93 4.91
N LEU A 269 -6.48 15.89 4.12
CA LEU A 269 -5.74 14.70 4.55
C LEU A 269 -4.66 14.32 3.55
N HIS A 270 -3.45 14.08 4.04
CA HIS A 270 -2.27 13.77 3.26
C HIS A 270 -1.41 12.69 3.92
N SER A 271 -1.10 11.62 3.21
CA SER A 271 -0.15 10.59 3.64
C SER A 271 1.27 11.12 3.44
N ALA A 272 1.84 11.71 4.51
CA ALA A 272 3.07 12.48 4.43
C ALA A 272 4.33 11.63 4.53
N LYS A 273 4.33 10.57 5.39
CA LYS A 273 5.51 9.72 5.55
C LYS A 273 5.13 8.26 5.42
N LEU A 274 5.98 7.50 4.75
CA LEU A 274 5.87 6.06 4.60
C LEU A 274 7.23 5.44 4.89
N SER A 275 7.30 4.47 5.79
CA SER A 275 8.48 3.63 5.97
C SER A 275 8.09 2.16 6.01
N LEU A 276 8.98 1.31 5.48
CA LEU A 276 8.78 -0.14 5.38
C LEU A 276 10.12 -0.87 5.27
N LEU A 277 10.12 -2.17 5.45
CA LEU A 277 11.24 -3.01 5.02
C LEU A 277 10.99 -3.48 3.58
N HIS A 278 12.02 -3.36 2.74
CA HIS A 278 11.95 -3.83 1.36
C HIS A 278 11.52 -5.31 1.32
N PRO A 279 10.51 -5.69 0.50
CA PRO A 279 9.88 -7.01 0.58
C PRO A 279 10.81 -8.18 0.23
N VAL A 280 11.89 -7.93 -0.50
CA VAL A 280 12.85 -8.94 -0.93
C VAL A 280 14.15 -8.84 -0.16
N THR A 281 14.77 -7.65 -0.07
CA THR A 281 16.07 -7.49 0.58
C THR A 281 15.99 -7.34 2.09
N GLY A 282 14.84 -6.90 2.63
CA GLY A 282 14.66 -6.60 4.05
C GLY A 282 15.29 -5.26 4.49
N GLU A 283 15.85 -4.48 3.57
CA GLU A 283 16.46 -3.19 3.88
C GLU A 283 15.39 -2.16 4.29
N PRO A 284 15.66 -1.32 5.31
CA PRO A 284 14.75 -0.28 5.72
C PRO A 284 14.68 0.84 4.66
N MET A 285 13.47 1.24 4.32
CA MET A 285 13.19 2.31 3.35
C MET A 285 12.22 3.32 3.94
N ALA A 286 12.41 4.60 3.61
CA ALA A 286 11.54 5.68 4.06
C ALA A 286 11.43 6.80 3.02
N TRP A 287 10.23 7.36 2.91
CA TRP A 287 9.94 8.51 2.05
C TRP A 287 9.09 9.52 2.80
N GLU A 288 9.23 10.78 2.41
CA GLU A 288 8.44 11.89 2.93
C GLU A 288 7.99 12.80 1.78
N GLN A 289 6.75 13.27 1.88
CA GLN A 289 6.17 14.26 0.98
C GLN A 289 5.71 15.48 1.78
N PRO A 290 6.03 16.69 1.32
CA PRO A 290 5.65 17.91 2.00
C PRO A 290 4.12 18.10 1.98
N LEU A 291 3.61 18.87 2.95
CA LEU A 291 2.21 19.27 2.99
C LEU A 291 1.80 19.94 1.68
N PRO A 292 0.72 19.51 1.00
CA PRO A 292 0.25 20.11 -0.24
C PRO A 292 -0.16 21.58 -0.08
N GLU A 293 -0.04 22.37 -1.16
CA GLU A 293 -0.31 23.81 -1.13
C GLU A 293 -1.76 24.14 -0.76
N ASP A 294 -2.73 23.35 -1.18
CA ASP A 294 -4.14 23.51 -0.79
C ASP A 294 -4.34 23.36 0.72
N MET A 295 -3.54 22.53 1.39
CA MET A 295 -3.59 22.34 2.84
C MET A 295 -2.76 23.39 3.60
N LYS A 296 -1.61 23.84 3.05
CA LYS A 296 -0.78 24.91 3.67
C LYS A 296 -1.55 26.21 3.86
N ARG A 297 -2.45 26.54 2.93
CA ARG A 297 -3.27 27.76 2.97
C ARG A 297 -4.29 27.79 4.10
N LEU A 298 -4.61 26.65 4.69
CA LEU A 298 -5.61 26.50 5.74
C LEU A 298 -5.11 26.91 7.13
N ILE A 299 -3.78 26.95 7.33
CA ILE A 299 -3.12 27.11 8.64
C ILE A 299 -2.31 28.40 8.69
#